data_ee256293acbdab7bc3cb08e0e09204e8
#
_entry.id   ee256293acbdab7bc3cb08e0e09204e8
#
_cell.length_a   1.000
_cell.length_b   1.000
_cell.length_c   1.000
_cell.angle_alpha   90.00
_cell.angle_beta   90.00
_cell.angle_gamma   90.00
#
_symmetry.space_group_name_H-M   'P 1'
#
loop_
_entity.id
_entity.type
_entity.pdbx_description
1 polymer ?
#
loop_
_entity_poly.entity_id
_entity_poly.type
_entity_poly.pdbx_seq_one_letter_code
_entity_poly.pdbx_strand_id
1 'polypeptide(L)'
;ILCRIVKPKNIIETGVAYGLSSMYILKALEANQSGTLHSIDSVFRPWQNEGMIGAIIPEDLRKRWNLNLGKSGDKLQETFDKLDGVDIFVHDSLHTYKNMMFEFECAEKNLNGHGMIISDDVLDNDSFFNFTSKKRLENYLIKVKDDSGLGVSIKN
;
A
#
# COMPACT_ATOMS: atom_id res chain seq x y z
N ILE A 1 -11.20 2.23 -7.81
CA ILE A 1 -11.87 1.25 -8.70
C ILE A 1 -11.48 -0.16 -8.29
N LEU A 2 -10.18 -0.54 -8.24
CA LEU A 2 -9.74 -1.91 -7.94
C LEU A 2 -10.39 -2.47 -6.67
N CYS A 3 -10.38 -1.74 -5.56
CA CYS A 3 -11.02 -2.17 -4.31
C CYS A 3 -12.51 -2.44 -4.43
N ARG A 4 -13.22 -1.79 -5.37
CA ARG A 4 -14.65 -2.05 -5.65
C ARG A 4 -14.89 -3.35 -6.41
N ILE A 5 -13.94 -3.72 -7.27
CA ILE A 5 -14.01 -4.94 -8.09
C ILE A 5 -13.57 -6.14 -7.28
N VAL A 6 -12.41 -6.05 -6.64
CA VAL A 6 -11.76 -7.15 -5.90
C VAL A 6 -12.46 -7.44 -4.56
N LYS A 7 -13.05 -6.42 -3.93
CA LYS A 7 -13.67 -6.48 -2.59
C LYS A 7 -12.75 -7.11 -1.54
N PRO A 8 -11.54 -6.54 -1.35
CA PRO A 8 -10.53 -7.11 -0.46
C PRO A 8 -11.01 -7.13 0.98
N LYS A 9 -10.57 -8.14 1.75
CA LYS A 9 -10.77 -8.23 3.20
C LYS A 9 -9.70 -7.41 3.94
N ASN A 10 -8.45 -7.59 3.57
CA ASN A 10 -7.32 -6.89 4.19
C ASN A 10 -6.49 -6.19 3.12
N ILE A 11 -6.24 -4.90 3.34
CA ILE A 11 -5.31 -4.10 2.57
C ILE A 11 -4.22 -3.61 3.51
N ILE A 12 -2.96 -3.70 3.11
CA ILE A 12 -1.84 -3.02 3.78
C ILE A 12 -1.36 -1.88 2.89
N GLU A 13 -1.13 -0.70 3.47
CA GLU A 13 -0.57 0.48 2.83
C GLU A 13 0.66 0.94 3.59
N THR A 14 1.74 1.26 2.88
CA THR A 14 2.90 1.98 3.43
C THR A 14 2.96 3.38 2.85
N GLY A 15 3.08 4.39 3.73
CA GLY A 15 2.97 5.80 3.37
C GLY A 15 1.52 6.29 3.33
N VAL A 16 1.20 7.18 4.23
CA VAL A 16 -0.16 7.75 4.39
C VAL A 16 -0.14 9.24 4.13
N ALA A 17 0.90 9.93 4.61
CA ALA A 17 0.98 11.38 4.64
C ALA A 17 -0.31 11.99 5.24
N TYR A 18 -0.99 12.87 4.52
CA TYR A 18 -2.28 13.42 4.98
C TYR A 18 -3.48 12.47 4.78
N GLY A 19 -3.32 11.34 4.07
CA GLY A 19 -4.33 10.29 3.92
C GLY A 19 -5.18 10.37 2.67
N LEU A 20 -4.66 10.91 1.56
CA LEU A 20 -5.43 11.04 0.33
C LEU A 20 -5.74 9.66 -0.29
N SER A 21 -4.73 8.82 -0.51
CA SER A 21 -4.86 7.44 -0.98
C SER A 21 -5.73 6.62 -0.03
N SER A 22 -5.40 6.66 1.26
CA SER A 22 -6.14 5.99 2.33
C SER A 22 -7.62 6.34 2.33
N MET A 23 -7.98 7.62 2.19
CA MET A 23 -9.38 8.08 2.15
C MET A 23 -10.15 7.45 0.98
N TYR A 24 -9.55 7.39 -0.23
CA TYR A 24 -10.21 6.77 -1.38
C TYR A 24 -10.35 5.26 -1.24
N ILE A 25 -9.35 4.58 -0.65
CA ILE A 25 -9.42 3.15 -0.32
C ILE A 25 -10.56 2.92 0.68
N LEU A 26 -10.58 3.66 1.77
CA LEU A 26 -11.61 3.55 2.82
C LEU A 26 -13.02 3.83 2.30
N LYS A 27 -13.21 4.82 1.42
CA LYS A 27 -14.50 5.04 0.74
C LYS A 27 -14.93 3.81 -0.08
N ALA A 28 -14.00 3.14 -0.75
CA ALA A 28 -14.30 1.93 -1.49
C ALA A 28 -14.69 0.77 -0.57
N LEU A 29 -13.97 0.58 0.55
CA LEU A 29 -14.28 -0.44 1.56
C LEU A 29 -15.63 -0.18 2.23
N GLU A 30 -15.94 1.08 2.57
CA GLU A 30 -17.24 1.46 3.11
C GLU A 30 -18.38 1.16 2.11
N ALA A 31 -18.20 1.51 0.84
CA ALA A 31 -19.18 1.19 -0.19
C ALA A 31 -19.31 -0.34 -0.48
N ASN A 32 -18.30 -1.14 -0.13
CA ASN A 32 -18.37 -2.60 -0.14
C ASN A 32 -19.04 -3.18 1.11
N GLN A 33 -19.18 -2.40 2.17
CA GLN A 33 -19.60 -2.83 3.51
C GLN A 33 -18.69 -3.93 4.08
N SER A 34 -17.44 -4.00 3.64
CA SER A 34 -16.46 -5.02 4.05
C SER A 34 -15.02 -4.53 3.84
N GLY A 35 -14.09 -5.18 4.52
CA GLY A 35 -12.66 -4.95 4.42
C GLY A 35 -12.12 -3.91 5.39
N THR A 36 -10.82 -3.98 5.63
CA THR A 36 -10.06 -3.12 6.55
C THR A 36 -8.77 -2.68 5.88
N LEU A 37 -8.40 -1.41 6.07
CA LEU A 37 -7.12 -0.85 5.67
C LEU A 37 -6.19 -0.78 6.87
N HIS A 38 -5.01 -1.37 6.74
CA HIS A 38 -3.92 -1.32 7.72
C HIS A 38 -2.79 -0.47 7.13
N SER A 39 -2.63 0.74 7.62
CA SER A 39 -1.63 1.66 7.11
C SER A 39 -0.43 1.75 8.06
N ILE A 40 0.76 1.88 7.48
CA ILE A 40 2.02 2.07 8.19
C ILE A 40 2.62 3.39 7.74
N ASP A 41 2.90 4.29 8.67
CA ASP A 41 3.57 5.56 8.38
C ASP A 41 4.39 6.03 9.58
N SER A 42 5.32 6.92 9.32
CA SER A 42 6.17 7.52 10.35
C SER A 42 6.35 9.01 10.12
N VAL A 43 6.46 9.76 11.20
CA VAL A 43 6.86 11.16 11.16
C VAL A 43 8.32 11.25 10.71
N PHE A 44 8.58 11.81 9.54
CA PHE A 44 9.93 11.92 8.99
C PHE A 44 10.36 13.36 8.65
N ARG A 45 9.41 14.30 8.60
CA ARG A 45 9.71 15.71 8.33
C ARG A 45 9.70 16.53 9.61
N PRO A 46 10.60 17.52 9.78
CA PRO A 46 10.73 18.29 11.03
C PRO A 46 9.46 19.02 11.48
N TRP A 47 8.58 19.38 10.56
CA TRP A 47 7.31 20.07 10.84
C TRP A 47 6.11 19.15 10.96
N GLN A 48 6.27 17.86 10.68
CA GLN A 48 5.21 16.88 10.76
C GLN A 48 5.07 16.36 12.19
N ASN A 49 3.84 16.07 12.59
CA ASN A 49 3.55 15.35 13.82
C ASN A 49 2.56 14.21 13.52
N GLU A 50 2.41 13.28 14.46
CA GLU A 50 1.55 12.11 14.29
C GLU A 50 0.09 12.46 13.98
N GLY A 51 -0.42 13.56 14.51
CA GLY A 51 -1.79 14.02 14.25
C GLY A 51 -2.03 14.48 12.81
N MET A 52 -0.98 14.70 12.03
CA MET A 52 -1.08 15.04 10.61
C MET A 52 -1.25 13.80 9.72
N ILE A 53 -0.85 12.61 10.23
CA ILE A 53 -0.97 11.37 9.46
C ILE A 53 -2.46 11.01 9.35
N GLY A 54 -2.95 10.97 8.11
CA GLY A 54 -4.37 10.71 7.83
C GLY A 54 -5.32 11.83 8.26
N ALA A 55 -4.84 13.07 8.42
CA ALA A 55 -5.65 14.20 8.94
C ALA A 55 -6.90 14.51 8.10
N ILE A 56 -6.86 14.23 6.78
CA ILE A 56 -8.01 14.48 5.90
C ILE A 56 -9.00 13.31 5.84
N ILE A 57 -8.71 12.19 6.50
CA ILE A 57 -9.62 11.03 6.52
C ILE A 57 -10.85 11.36 7.38
N PRO A 58 -12.07 11.35 6.81
CA PRO A 58 -13.29 11.58 7.55
C PRO A 58 -13.49 10.57 8.70
N GLU A 59 -14.05 11.04 9.81
CA GLU A 59 -14.20 10.25 11.03
C GLU A 59 -15.05 8.98 10.82
N ASP A 60 -16.10 9.08 10.01
CA ASP A 60 -16.99 7.96 9.67
C ASP A 60 -16.29 6.83 8.90
N LEU A 61 -15.18 7.12 8.21
CA LEU A 61 -14.37 6.13 7.49
C LEU A 61 -13.34 5.45 8.38
N ARG A 62 -12.93 6.09 9.50
CA ARG A 62 -11.88 5.58 10.40
C ARG A 62 -12.20 4.25 11.05
N LYS A 63 -13.47 3.85 11.15
CA LYS A 63 -13.89 2.54 11.67
C LYS A 63 -13.32 1.34 10.90
N ARG A 64 -12.84 1.55 9.66
CA ARG A 64 -12.21 0.53 8.81
C ARG A 64 -10.71 0.75 8.64
N TRP A 65 -10.12 1.62 9.45
CA TRP A 65 -8.73 2.02 9.33
C TRP A 65 -7.93 1.74 10.61
N ASN A 66 -6.82 1.03 10.44
CA ASN A 66 -5.85 0.78 11.51
C ASN A 66 -4.52 1.42 11.12
N LEU A 67 -4.09 2.44 11.86
CA LEU A 67 -2.81 3.10 11.67
C LEU A 67 -1.75 2.49 12.61
N ASN A 68 -0.66 2.00 12.04
CA ASN A 68 0.52 1.53 12.76
C ASN A 68 1.64 2.58 12.58
N LEU A 69 1.97 3.31 13.65
CA LEU A 69 3.05 4.29 13.61
C LEU A 69 4.41 3.60 13.68
N GLY A 70 5.28 3.92 12.73
CA GLY A 70 6.64 3.42 12.62
C GLY A 70 7.11 3.25 11.18
N LYS A 71 8.39 2.91 11.01
CA LYS A 71 8.96 2.66 9.68
C LYS A 71 8.48 1.31 9.14
N SER A 72 8.31 1.21 7.84
CA SER A 72 7.93 -0.05 7.19
C SER A 72 8.90 -1.20 7.48
N GLY A 73 10.21 -0.91 7.56
CA GLY A 73 11.22 -1.89 7.94
C GLY A 73 10.99 -2.57 9.30
N ASP A 74 10.33 -1.90 10.23
CA ASP A 74 10.07 -2.40 11.58
C ASP A 74 8.64 -2.98 11.71
N LYS A 75 7.67 -2.45 10.95
CA LYS A 75 6.24 -2.71 11.14
C LYS A 75 5.60 -3.61 10.09
N LEU A 76 6.19 -3.72 8.90
CA LEU A 76 5.50 -4.36 7.79
C LEU A 76 5.27 -5.86 8.04
N GLN A 77 6.33 -6.61 8.42
CA GLN A 77 6.21 -8.04 8.70
C GLN A 77 5.27 -8.28 9.90
N GLU A 78 5.43 -7.49 10.99
CA GLU A 78 4.54 -7.58 12.16
C GLU A 78 3.06 -7.36 11.80
N THR A 79 2.78 -6.49 10.82
CA THR A 79 1.42 -6.23 10.36
C THR A 79 0.89 -7.41 9.54
N PHE A 80 1.69 -7.99 8.65
CA PHE A 80 1.30 -9.20 7.92
C PHE A 80 1.01 -10.37 8.87
N ASP A 81 1.86 -10.59 9.87
CA ASP A 81 1.75 -11.72 10.82
C ASP A 81 0.47 -11.68 11.67
N LYS A 82 -0.14 -10.51 11.83
CA LYS A 82 -1.39 -10.32 12.57
C LYS A 82 -2.66 -10.59 11.74
N LEU A 83 -2.53 -10.78 10.43
CA LEU A 83 -3.65 -10.87 9.52
C LEU A 83 -3.77 -12.29 8.95
N ASP A 84 -5.00 -12.75 8.78
CA ASP A 84 -5.31 -13.99 8.07
C ASP A 84 -5.38 -13.71 6.56
N GLY A 85 -4.18 -13.50 5.97
CA GLY A 85 -3.99 -13.15 4.58
C GLY A 85 -4.25 -11.68 4.24
N VAL A 86 -3.61 -11.22 3.19
CA VAL A 86 -3.72 -9.86 2.65
C VAL A 86 -3.99 -9.93 1.15
N ASP A 87 -4.96 -9.15 0.68
CA ASP A 87 -5.40 -9.20 -0.71
C ASP A 87 -4.72 -8.13 -1.55
N ILE A 88 -4.42 -6.96 -0.97
CA ILE A 88 -3.77 -5.85 -1.66
C ILE A 88 -2.69 -5.25 -0.74
N PHE A 89 -1.50 -5.07 -1.29
CA PHE A 89 -0.45 -4.25 -0.71
C PHE A 89 -0.26 -2.99 -1.54
N VAL A 90 -0.22 -1.82 -0.90
CA VAL A 90 -0.01 -0.51 -1.53
C VAL A 90 1.28 0.09 -1.02
N HIS A 91 2.21 0.36 -1.93
CA HIS A 91 3.46 1.07 -1.65
C HIS A 91 3.34 2.53 -2.08
N ASP A 92 3.48 3.44 -1.14
CA ASP A 92 3.55 4.89 -1.34
C ASP A 92 4.43 5.53 -0.23
N SER A 93 5.50 4.81 0.18
CA SER A 93 6.39 5.24 1.26
C SER A 93 7.69 5.82 0.72
N LEU A 94 8.84 5.33 1.14
CA LEU A 94 10.16 5.80 0.70
C LEU A 94 10.53 5.18 -0.66
N HIS A 95 10.53 5.98 -1.73
CA HIS A 95 10.79 5.57 -3.12
C HIS A 95 12.30 5.35 -3.42
N THR A 96 13.02 4.70 -2.51
CA THR A 96 14.37 4.22 -2.81
C THR A 96 14.34 2.77 -3.27
N TYR A 97 15.19 2.40 -4.22
CA TYR A 97 15.30 1.02 -4.73
C TYR A 97 15.33 -0.03 -3.60
N LYS A 98 16.15 0.22 -2.57
CA LYS A 98 16.31 -0.70 -1.45
C LYS A 98 15.01 -0.88 -0.65
N ASN A 99 14.31 0.21 -0.35
CA ASN A 99 13.08 0.16 0.43
C ASN A 99 11.95 -0.49 -0.37
N MET A 100 11.78 -0.10 -1.63
CA MET A 100 10.77 -0.67 -2.52
C MET A 100 10.97 -2.19 -2.67
N MET A 101 12.20 -2.64 -2.95
CA MET A 101 12.52 -4.07 -3.05
C MET A 101 12.20 -4.82 -1.76
N PHE A 102 12.55 -4.26 -0.59
CA PHE A 102 12.22 -4.86 0.71
C PHE A 102 10.72 -5.02 0.89
N GLU A 103 9.95 -3.96 0.64
CA GLU A 103 8.50 -3.97 0.83
C GLU A 103 7.81 -4.92 -0.17
N PHE A 104 8.24 -4.95 -1.43
CA PHE A 104 7.70 -5.87 -2.43
C PHE A 104 8.01 -7.33 -2.11
N GLU A 105 9.24 -7.64 -1.67
CA GLU A 105 9.61 -9.01 -1.28
C GLU A 105 8.85 -9.47 -0.02
N CYS A 106 8.61 -8.55 0.93
CA CYS A 106 7.79 -8.82 2.10
C CYS A 106 6.33 -9.07 1.70
N ALA A 107 5.76 -8.19 0.87
CA ALA A 107 4.37 -8.31 0.42
C ALA A 107 4.14 -9.60 -0.37
N GLU A 108 5.00 -9.90 -1.35
CA GLU A 108 4.82 -11.10 -2.20
C GLU A 108 4.77 -12.39 -1.41
N LYS A 109 5.57 -12.52 -0.35
CA LYS A 109 5.57 -13.72 0.51
C LYS A 109 4.26 -13.90 1.28
N ASN A 110 3.61 -12.80 1.64
CA ASN A 110 2.50 -12.78 2.59
C ASN A 110 1.12 -12.50 1.93
N LEU A 111 1.10 -12.08 0.66
CA LEU A 111 -0.15 -11.92 -0.08
C LEU A 111 -0.84 -13.24 -0.35
N ASN A 112 -2.17 -13.22 -0.34
CA ASN A 112 -3.02 -14.31 -0.79
C ASN A 112 -2.72 -14.69 -2.26
N GLY A 113 -3.15 -15.88 -2.70
CA GLY A 113 -3.18 -16.21 -4.13
C GLY A 113 -4.04 -15.18 -4.88
N HIS A 114 -3.55 -14.69 -6.01
CA HIS A 114 -4.13 -13.57 -6.78
C HIS A 114 -4.14 -12.22 -6.05
N GLY A 115 -3.40 -12.09 -4.93
CA GLY A 115 -3.19 -10.81 -4.27
C GLY A 115 -2.40 -9.83 -5.15
N MET A 116 -2.55 -8.53 -4.88
CA MET A 116 -1.99 -7.47 -5.71
C MET A 116 -0.96 -6.64 -4.95
N ILE A 117 0.10 -6.25 -5.65
CA ILE A 117 1.00 -5.16 -5.25
C ILE A 117 0.66 -3.95 -6.13
N ILE A 118 0.33 -2.84 -5.51
CA ILE A 118 0.13 -1.55 -6.16
C ILE A 118 1.25 -0.64 -5.67
N SER A 119 1.99 -0.02 -6.56
CA SER A 119 3.10 0.86 -6.21
C SER A 119 2.96 2.21 -6.91
N ASP A 120 3.08 3.27 -6.13
CA ASP A 120 3.25 4.62 -6.67
C ASP A 120 4.68 4.83 -7.14
N ASP A 121 4.88 5.84 -8.00
CA ASP A 121 6.16 6.34 -8.50
C ASP A 121 7.14 5.26 -9.01
N VAL A 122 6.60 4.25 -9.72
CA VAL A 122 7.42 3.12 -10.24
C VAL A 122 8.40 3.52 -11.34
N LEU A 123 8.33 4.75 -11.83
CA LEU A 123 9.27 5.31 -12.81
C LEU A 123 10.48 6.00 -12.16
N ASP A 124 10.50 6.20 -10.85
CA ASP A 124 11.60 6.83 -10.11
C ASP A 124 12.88 5.98 -10.12
N ASN A 125 12.72 4.65 -10.20
CA ASN A 125 13.82 3.70 -10.28
C ASN A 125 13.34 2.32 -10.78
N ASP A 126 14.27 1.42 -11.04
CA ASP A 126 14.00 0.11 -11.68
C ASP A 126 13.44 -0.97 -10.71
N SER A 127 13.17 -0.66 -9.44
CA SER A 127 12.82 -1.66 -8.42
C SER A 127 11.59 -2.49 -8.79
N PHE A 128 10.50 -1.83 -9.20
CA PHE A 128 9.25 -2.52 -9.55
C PHE A 128 9.44 -3.48 -10.73
N PHE A 129 10.09 -3.03 -11.79
CA PHE A 129 10.33 -3.85 -12.98
C PHE A 129 11.31 -4.98 -12.73
N ASN A 130 12.38 -4.74 -11.97
CA ASN A 130 13.34 -5.77 -11.57
C ASN A 130 12.67 -6.82 -10.67
N PHE A 131 11.85 -6.39 -9.70
CA PHE A 131 11.12 -7.28 -8.82
C PHE A 131 10.14 -8.18 -9.60
N THR A 132 9.26 -7.58 -10.41
CA THR A 132 8.23 -8.31 -11.14
C THR A 132 8.83 -9.28 -12.18
N SER A 133 9.91 -8.87 -12.86
CA SER A 133 10.66 -9.74 -13.79
C SER A 133 11.31 -10.91 -13.08
N LYS A 134 12.01 -10.68 -11.95
CA LYS A 134 12.65 -11.74 -11.14
C LYS A 134 11.64 -12.76 -10.64
N LYS A 135 10.46 -12.31 -10.25
CA LYS A 135 9.38 -13.17 -9.72
C LYS A 135 8.47 -13.74 -10.81
N ARG A 136 8.63 -13.31 -12.06
CA ARG A 136 7.76 -13.66 -13.19
C ARG A 136 6.29 -13.35 -12.93
N LEU A 137 6.03 -12.22 -12.28
CA LEU A 137 4.69 -11.76 -11.99
C LEU A 137 4.11 -11.03 -13.19
N GLU A 138 2.81 -11.16 -13.37
CA GLU A 138 2.07 -10.29 -14.28
C GLU A 138 2.09 -8.86 -13.75
N ASN A 139 2.40 -7.89 -14.60
CA ASN A 139 2.47 -6.49 -14.20
C ASN A 139 1.86 -5.56 -15.25
N TYR A 140 1.34 -4.45 -14.77
CA TYR A 140 0.71 -3.40 -15.55
C TYR A 140 1.26 -2.04 -15.11
N LEU A 141 1.51 -1.16 -16.08
CA LEU A 141 1.89 0.23 -15.83
C LEU A 141 0.74 1.14 -16.24
N ILE A 142 0.28 1.93 -15.29
CA ILE A 142 -0.68 3.01 -15.52
C ILE A 142 0.10 4.32 -15.50
N LYS A 143 0.34 4.89 -16.68
CA LYS A 143 1.04 6.17 -16.81
C LYS A 143 0.14 7.30 -16.33
N VAL A 144 0.59 8.05 -15.33
CA VAL A 144 -0.15 9.19 -14.75
C VAL A 144 0.30 10.49 -15.39
N LYS A 145 1.61 10.66 -15.56
CA LYS A 145 2.29 11.76 -16.25
C LYS A 145 3.51 11.22 -16.98
N ASP A 146 4.30 12.08 -17.63
CA ASP A 146 5.48 11.66 -18.38
C ASP A 146 6.56 11.02 -17.48
N ASP A 147 6.66 11.47 -16.26
CA ASP A 147 7.65 11.08 -15.24
C ASP A 147 7.05 10.36 -14.02
N SER A 148 5.75 10.04 -14.03
CA SER A 148 5.10 9.36 -12.91
C SER A 148 4.17 8.24 -13.39
N GLY A 149 4.23 7.10 -12.74
CA GLY A 149 3.46 5.91 -13.09
C GLY A 149 3.08 5.06 -11.89
N LEU A 150 1.86 4.55 -11.92
CA LEU A 150 1.37 3.56 -10.98
C LEU A 150 1.60 2.15 -11.53
N GLY A 151 2.31 1.32 -10.78
CA GLY A 151 2.52 -0.09 -11.10
C GLY A 151 1.50 -0.98 -10.39
N VAL A 152 1.00 -1.97 -11.09
CA VAL A 152 0.16 -3.03 -10.50
C VAL A 152 0.76 -4.38 -10.86
N SER A 153 0.98 -5.23 -9.87
CA SER A 153 1.45 -6.61 -10.07
C SER A 153 0.50 -7.59 -9.40
N ILE A 154 0.28 -8.73 -10.03
CA ILE A 154 -0.64 -9.76 -9.54
C ILE A 154 0.18 -11.02 -9.20
N LYS A 155 -0.03 -11.55 -8.00
CA LYS A 155 0.54 -12.81 -7.56
C LYS A 155 -0.22 -13.97 -8.20
N ASN A 156 0.51 -14.91 -8.80
CA ASN A 156 -0.05 -16.12 -9.42
C ASN A 156 -0.50 -17.15 -8.40
#